data_8ae07b3eafc55455afecf029f9667ad3
#
_entry.id   8ae07b3eafc55455afecf029f9667ad3
#
_cell.length_a   1.000
_cell.length_b   1.000
_cell.length_c   1.000
_cell.angle_alpha   90.00
_cell.angle_beta   90.00
_cell.angle_gamma   90.00
#
_symmetry.space_group_name_H-M   'P 1'
#
loop_
_entity.id
_entity.type
_entity.pdbx_description
1 polymer ?
#
loop_
_entity_poly.entity_id
_entity_poly.type
_entity_poly.pdbx_seq_one_letter_code
_entity_poly.pdbx_strand_id
1 'polypeptide(L)'
;MRMLMNNLDPEVAEHPDQLIVYGGSGRAARSWDAFDAIVGSLRDLESDETLLVQSGKPVGVFRTHEWAPRVLIANSNLVPQWATWEEFRRLESLGLTMFGQMTAGSWIYIGTQGILQGTYETFAAVAAKRFGGSLAGTITLTAGLGGMGGAQPLAVTMNGGVVICIDCDPASISRRIEHGYADVQADDTNDAIRRATAAAKAGQPLSIGLLGNAADLVPALLKMGAPINVVTDQTSAHDPLTYLPRGVAFEDMAALRAEDPAGFTLRARESMAAHVEAMVGFMDAGAEVFDYGNSIRGEAELAGYGRAFAFPGFVPAYIRPLFCEGKGPFRWAALSGDPADIAVTDRAILELFPDNEPLARWIEMAGKKVHFQGLPARICWLGYGERDKAGLRFNDLVAQGEVKAPIVLGRDHLDCGSVASPYRETEGMADGSDAIADWPLLNALVNTASGASWVSIHHGGGVGIGRSIHAGQVCVADGTPLAAQKLERVLTNDPGTGVIRHVDAGYDRAKEVARERGVRTPVQEHHQ
;
A
#
# COMPACT_ATOMS: atom_id res chain seq x y z
N MET A 1 4.16 -19.64 6.46
CA MET A 1 5.51 -19.62 7.05
C MET A 1 6.52 -18.84 6.20
N ARG A 2 6.81 -19.21 4.94
CA ARG A 2 7.84 -18.52 4.12
C ARG A 2 7.54 -17.04 3.88
N MET A 3 6.28 -16.66 3.72
CA MET A 3 5.87 -15.25 3.61
C MET A 3 6.05 -14.47 4.91
N LEU A 4 5.78 -15.07 6.07
CA LEU A 4 6.08 -14.46 7.37
C LEU A 4 7.59 -14.22 7.56
N MET A 5 8.42 -15.19 7.17
CA MET A 5 9.88 -15.03 7.20
C MET A 5 10.35 -13.95 6.23
N ASN A 6 9.76 -13.90 5.03
CA ASN A 6 10.07 -12.86 4.04
C ASN A 6 9.75 -11.44 4.53
N ASN A 7 8.72 -11.28 5.37
CA ASN A 7 8.42 -9.98 5.99
C ASN A 7 9.58 -9.43 6.84
N LEU A 8 10.44 -10.31 7.35
CA LEU A 8 11.59 -9.96 8.19
C LEU A 8 12.93 -10.13 7.47
N ASP A 9 12.90 -10.34 6.14
CA ASP A 9 14.11 -10.29 5.33
C ASP A 9 14.73 -8.88 5.43
N PRO A 10 16.06 -8.75 5.61
CA PRO A 10 16.72 -7.45 5.72
C PRO A 10 16.53 -6.52 4.52
N GLU A 11 16.27 -7.06 3.34
CA GLU A 11 15.94 -6.25 2.15
C GLU A 11 14.48 -5.75 2.16
N VAL A 12 13.60 -6.39 2.95
CA VAL A 12 12.16 -6.11 3.01
C VAL A 12 11.80 -5.26 4.22
N ALA A 13 12.27 -5.63 5.42
CA ALA A 13 11.91 -5.00 6.68
C ALA A 13 12.77 -3.77 7.00
N GLU A 14 12.15 -2.78 7.66
CA GLU A 14 12.85 -1.59 8.16
C GLU A 14 13.73 -1.94 9.40
N HIS A 15 13.16 -2.68 10.37
CA HIS A 15 13.86 -3.11 11.59
C HIS A 15 13.49 -4.55 11.92
N PRO A 16 14.07 -5.54 11.22
CA PRO A 16 13.72 -6.96 11.38
C PRO A 16 13.99 -7.50 12.79
N ASP A 17 15.02 -7.01 13.47
CA ASP A 17 15.36 -7.34 14.86
C ASP A 17 14.26 -6.95 15.86
N GLN A 18 13.45 -5.94 15.54
CA GLN A 18 12.31 -5.47 16.31
C GLN A 18 10.96 -5.97 15.78
N LEU A 19 10.96 -6.90 14.82
CA LEU A 19 9.78 -7.38 14.11
C LEU A 19 9.04 -6.30 13.31
N ILE A 20 9.67 -5.13 13.09
CA ILE A 20 9.08 -4.00 12.36
C ILE A 20 9.35 -4.17 10.88
N VAL A 21 8.26 -4.24 10.11
CA VAL A 21 8.30 -4.47 8.66
C VAL A 21 8.35 -3.15 7.90
N TYR A 22 7.41 -2.24 8.17
CA TYR A 22 7.39 -0.90 7.56
C TYR A 22 6.56 0.11 8.36
N GLY A 23 6.64 1.38 7.97
CA GLY A 23 5.87 2.47 8.56
C GLY A 23 6.26 2.81 9.99
N GLY A 24 7.50 2.51 10.38
CA GLY A 24 8.09 2.82 11.68
C GLY A 24 7.58 1.96 12.86
N SER A 25 6.39 1.34 12.76
CA SER A 25 5.79 0.58 13.86
C SER A 25 4.97 -0.65 13.42
N GLY A 26 4.77 -0.88 12.13
CA GLY A 26 4.00 -2.01 11.60
C GLY A 26 4.73 -3.34 11.77
N ARG A 27 4.20 -4.25 12.61
CA ARG A 27 4.88 -5.49 13.01
C ARG A 27 4.31 -6.73 12.33
N ALA A 28 5.17 -7.72 12.11
CA ALA A 28 4.79 -9.06 11.61
C ALA A 28 4.25 -9.98 12.72
N ALA A 29 4.76 -9.83 13.96
CA ALA A 29 4.35 -10.58 15.14
C ALA A 29 4.47 -9.70 16.38
N ARG A 30 3.76 -10.05 17.47
CA ARG A 30 3.72 -9.28 18.71
C ARG A 30 5.06 -9.28 19.47
N SER A 31 5.73 -10.42 19.48
CA SER A 31 7.03 -10.66 20.12
C SER A 31 7.76 -11.80 19.40
N TRP A 32 9.03 -12.01 19.70
CA TRP A 32 9.77 -13.16 19.17
C TRP A 32 9.20 -14.49 19.63
N ASP A 33 8.76 -14.61 20.89
CA ASP A 33 8.07 -15.81 21.37
C ASP A 33 6.79 -16.10 20.59
N ALA A 34 6.03 -15.06 20.25
CA ALA A 34 4.84 -15.19 19.42
C ALA A 34 5.20 -15.57 17.97
N PHE A 35 6.28 -15.01 17.42
CA PHE A 35 6.78 -15.37 16.09
C PHE A 35 7.17 -16.86 16.05
N ASP A 36 7.95 -17.34 16.99
CA ASP A 36 8.37 -18.73 17.07
C ASP A 36 7.18 -19.69 17.25
N ALA A 37 6.20 -19.30 18.07
CA ALA A 37 4.98 -20.05 18.26
C ALA A 37 4.10 -20.09 16.98
N ILE A 38 4.03 -18.99 16.20
CA ILE A 38 3.37 -18.99 14.89
C ILE A 38 4.09 -19.94 13.93
N VAL A 39 5.43 -19.86 13.84
CA VAL A 39 6.22 -20.72 12.95
C VAL A 39 6.05 -22.19 13.31
N GLY A 40 6.10 -22.53 14.62
CA GLY A 40 5.84 -23.88 15.12
C GLY A 40 4.44 -24.36 14.72
N SER A 41 3.41 -23.58 15.03
CA SER A 41 2.02 -23.93 14.68
C SER A 41 1.84 -24.16 13.17
N LEU A 42 2.42 -23.28 12.32
CA LEU A 42 2.31 -23.42 10.86
C LEU A 42 3.01 -24.65 10.28
N ARG A 43 3.95 -25.28 11.03
CA ARG A 43 4.57 -26.56 10.66
C ARG A 43 3.69 -27.76 11.01
N ASP A 44 2.94 -27.62 12.10
CA ASP A 44 2.18 -28.73 12.70
C ASP A 44 0.70 -28.77 12.26
N LEU A 45 0.19 -27.69 11.61
CA LEU A 45 -1.19 -27.61 11.15
C LEU A 45 -1.55 -28.73 10.17
N GLU A 46 -2.61 -29.44 10.52
CA GLU A 46 -3.25 -30.40 9.62
C GLU A 46 -4.08 -29.68 8.53
N SER A 47 -4.45 -30.43 7.47
CA SER A 47 -5.16 -29.87 6.32
C SER A 47 -6.57 -29.36 6.63
N ASP A 48 -7.17 -29.78 7.75
CA ASP A 48 -8.50 -29.38 8.23
C ASP A 48 -8.44 -28.50 9.50
N GLU A 49 -7.29 -27.91 9.81
CA GLU A 49 -7.11 -27.04 10.96
C GLU A 49 -6.89 -25.57 10.59
N THR A 50 -7.32 -24.68 11.47
CA THR A 50 -7.19 -23.22 11.34
C THR A 50 -6.52 -22.64 12.57
N LEU A 51 -5.40 -21.94 12.37
CA LEU A 51 -4.70 -21.14 13.38
C LEU A 51 -5.39 -19.78 13.52
N LEU A 52 -5.69 -19.38 14.76
CA LEU A 52 -6.16 -18.03 15.07
C LEU A 52 -5.02 -17.17 15.60
N VAL A 53 -4.86 -15.97 15.02
CA VAL A 53 -3.83 -14.99 15.40
C VAL A 53 -4.49 -13.68 15.79
N GLN A 54 -4.32 -13.30 17.06
CA GLN A 54 -4.84 -12.07 17.62
C GLN A 54 -3.70 -11.07 17.83
N SER A 55 -3.70 -9.99 17.07
CA SER A 55 -2.67 -8.95 17.13
C SER A 55 -1.26 -9.54 17.24
N GLY A 56 -0.90 -10.39 16.25
CA GLY A 56 0.42 -11.00 16.13
C GLY A 56 0.77 -12.08 17.15
N LYS A 57 -0.21 -12.59 17.93
CA LYS A 57 -0.04 -13.71 18.85
C LYS A 57 -0.92 -14.88 18.42
N PRO A 58 -0.39 -16.11 18.25
CA PRO A 58 -1.18 -17.29 18.04
C PRO A 58 -1.95 -17.62 19.33
N VAL A 59 -3.28 -17.75 19.24
CA VAL A 59 -4.15 -17.91 20.41
C VAL A 59 -4.91 -19.22 20.44
N GLY A 60 -4.96 -19.95 19.33
CA GLY A 60 -5.60 -21.25 19.27
C GLY A 60 -5.57 -21.86 17.89
N VAL A 61 -5.71 -23.19 17.85
CA VAL A 61 -5.89 -23.99 16.64
C VAL A 61 -7.21 -24.72 16.77
N PHE A 62 -8.04 -24.63 15.75
CA PHE A 62 -9.33 -25.29 15.73
C PHE A 62 -9.46 -26.18 14.49
N ARG A 63 -10.12 -27.33 14.68
CA ARG A 63 -10.52 -28.17 13.57
C ARG A 63 -11.66 -27.49 12.80
N THR A 64 -11.45 -27.35 11.51
CA THR A 64 -12.39 -26.75 10.56
C THR A 64 -12.68 -27.73 9.43
N HIS A 65 -12.20 -27.44 8.23
CA HIS A 65 -12.28 -28.33 7.06
C HIS A 65 -11.26 -27.90 5.99
N GLU A 66 -11.00 -28.74 5.01
CA GLU A 66 -9.98 -28.49 3.96
C GLU A 66 -10.22 -27.21 3.12
N TRP A 67 -11.44 -26.73 3.04
CA TRP A 67 -11.80 -25.48 2.36
C TRP A 67 -11.55 -24.25 3.21
N ALA A 68 -11.50 -24.35 4.53
CA ALA A 68 -11.31 -23.23 5.42
C ALA A 68 -9.91 -22.62 5.28
N PRO A 69 -9.74 -21.32 5.57
CA PRO A 69 -8.42 -20.71 5.71
C PRO A 69 -7.55 -21.46 6.72
N ARG A 70 -6.27 -21.61 6.41
CA ARG A 70 -5.29 -22.17 7.38
C ARG A 70 -4.99 -21.18 8.51
N VAL A 71 -5.17 -19.87 8.27
CA VAL A 71 -4.93 -18.82 9.27
C VAL A 71 -6.02 -17.77 9.19
N LEU A 72 -6.52 -17.36 10.34
CA LEU A 72 -7.38 -16.19 10.51
C LEU A 72 -6.70 -15.19 11.44
N ILE A 73 -6.58 -13.95 11.00
CA ILE A 73 -5.84 -12.90 11.69
C ILE A 73 -6.78 -11.73 12.00
N ALA A 74 -6.72 -11.21 13.22
CA ALA A 74 -7.34 -9.94 13.59
C ALA A 74 -6.30 -9.07 14.30
N ASN A 75 -6.02 -7.87 13.75
CA ASN A 75 -4.98 -6.98 14.26
C ASN A 75 -5.55 -5.63 14.66
N SER A 76 -5.18 -5.17 15.86
CA SER A 76 -5.41 -3.81 16.36
C SER A 76 -6.88 -3.37 16.42
N ASN A 77 -7.84 -4.28 16.25
CA ASN A 77 -9.26 -3.92 16.23
C ASN A 77 -9.72 -3.52 17.63
N LEU A 78 -10.16 -2.28 17.77
CA LEU A 78 -10.72 -1.71 18.98
C LEU A 78 -12.20 -1.38 18.78
N VAL A 79 -12.98 -1.43 19.85
CA VAL A 79 -14.36 -0.94 19.83
C VAL A 79 -14.33 0.56 19.52
N PRO A 80 -15.23 1.10 18.66
CA PRO A 80 -15.08 2.44 18.08
C PRO A 80 -14.80 3.57 19.06
N GLN A 81 -15.47 3.60 20.22
CA GLN A 81 -15.25 4.63 21.24
C GLN A 81 -13.85 4.59 21.85
N TRP A 82 -13.18 3.44 21.84
CA TRP A 82 -11.83 3.23 22.36
C TRP A 82 -10.76 3.21 21.24
N ALA A 83 -11.17 3.44 20.01
CA ALA A 83 -10.27 3.43 18.86
C ALA A 83 -9.43 4.73 18.77
N THR A 84 -8.62 4.99 19.79
CA THR A 84 -7.72 6.14 19.89
C THR A 84 -6.27 5.69 20.03
N TRP A 85 -5.33 6.52 19.62
CA TRP A 85 -3.90 6.25 19.80
C TRP A 85 -3.51 6.10 21.27
N GLU A 86 -4.15 6.87 22.18
CA GLU A 86 -3.89 6.79 23.62
C GLU A 86 -4.23 5.39 24.15
N GLU A 87 -5.44 4.91 23.89
CA GLU A 87 -5.88 3.57 24.34
C GLU A 87 -5.08 2.46 23.65
N PHE A 88 -4.81 2.60 22.35
CA PHE A 88 -3.99 1.64 21.63
C PHE A 88 -2.61 1.47 22.27
N ARG A 89 -1.91 2.58 22.55
CA ARG A 89 -0.57 2.54 23.19
C ARG A 89 -0.61 1.99 24.60
N ARG A 90 -1.66 2.30 25.35
CA ARG A 90 -1.86 1.70 26.69
C ARG A 90 -1.97 0.18 26.59
N LEU A 91 -2.75 -0.33 25.65
CA LEU A 91 -2.91 -1.78 25.44
C LEU A 91 -1.64 -2.42 24.88
N GLU A 92 -0.93 -1.74 24.01
CA GLU A 92 0.34 -2.20 23.45
C GLU A 92 1.42 -2.31 24.54
N SER A 93 1.52 -1.32 25.45
CA SER A 93 2.46 -1.35 26.59
C SER A 93 2.16 -2.49 27.57
N LEU A 94 0.92 -2.95 27.65
CA LEU A 94 0.51 -4.13 28.41
C LEU A 94 0.74 -5.45 27.66
N GLY A 95 1.26 -5.42 26.43
CA GLY A 95 1.46 -6.60 25.60
C GLY A 95 0.16 -7.25 25.09
N LEU A 96 -0.96 -6.52 25.04
CA LEU A 96 -2.27 -7.05 24.66
C LEU A 96 -2.57 -6.90 23.17
N THR A 97 -1.90 -5.97 22.51
CA THR A 97 -2.05 -5.70 21.07
C THR A 97 -0.71 -5.38 20.43
N MET A 98 -0.69 -5.27 19.11
CA MET A 98 0.41 -4.71 18.33
C MET A 98 -0.15 -3.94 17.14
N PHE A 99 0.60 -3.01 16.58
CA PHE A 99 0.22 -2.37 15.32
C PHE A 99 0.55 -3.31 14.15
N GLY A 100 -0.40 -4.18 13.83
CA GLY A 100 -0.31 -5.11 12.69
C GLY A 100 -0.72 -4.39 11.40
N GLN A 101 0.06 -3.41 10.99
CA GLN A 101 -0.24 -2.55 9.86
C GLN A 101 -0.38 -3.36 8.56
N MET A 102 -1.60 -3.40 8.00
CA MET A 102 -1.93 -3.96 6.69
C MET A 102 -1.14 -5.23 6.32
N THR A 103 -0.40 -5.19 5.23
CA THR A 103 0.37 -6.32 4.68
C THR A 103 1.52 -6.78 5.57
N ALA A 104 2.02 -5.95 6.50
CA ALA A 104 2.97 -6.38 7.52
C ALA A 104 2.34 -7.39 8.48
N GLY A 105 1.20 -7.05 9.05
CA GLY A 105 0.48 -7.90 10.00
C GLY A 105 -0.23 -9.11 9.40
N SER A 106 -0.41 -9.15 8.07
CA SER A 106 -0.98 -10.28 7.32
C SER A 106 0.05 -11.07 6.52
N TRP A 107 1.33 -10.78 6.68
CA TRP A 107 2.44 -11.53 6.08
C TRP A 107 2.42 -11.60 4.56
N ILE A 108 1.98 -10.55 3.90
CA ILE A 108 1.92 -10.43 2.43
C ILE A 108 2.69 -9.20 1.90
N TYR A 109 3.39 -8.47 2.78
CA TYR A 109 4.29 -7.42 2.34
C TYR A 109 5.51 -8.03 1.65
N ILE A 110 5.82 -7.56 0.48
CA ILE A 110 6.87 -8.07 -0.40
C ILE A 110 7.93 -7.01 -0.74
N GLY A 111 8.06 -6.00 0.11
CA GLY A 111 8.96 -4.89 -0.13
C GLY A 111 8.37 -3.81 -1.04
N THR A 112 9.16 -2.81 -1.35
CA THR A 112 8.79 -1.67 -2.21
C THR A 112 8.38 -2.12 -3.62
N GLN A 113 8.89 -3.26 -4.11
CA GLN A 113 8.47 -3.87 -5.37
C GLN A 113 6.96 -4.15 -5.46
N GLY A 114 6.29 -4.38 -4.32
CA GLY A 114 4.86 -4.66 -4.24
C GLY A 114 3.96 -3.43 -4.24
N ILE A 115 4.53 -2.22 -4.29
CA ILE A 115 3.79 -0.95 -4.21
C ILE A 115 3.97 -0.14 -5.49
N LEU A 116 5.08 -0.35 -6.18
CA LEU A 116 5.55 0.50 -7.26
C LEU A 116 4.52 0.72 -8.36
N GLN A 117 3.75 -0.31 -8.76
CA GLN A 117 2.78 -0.12 -9.83
C GLN A 117 1.63 0.81 -9.43
N GLY A 118 1.07 0.69 -8.23
CA GLY A 118 0.01 1.61 -7.79
C GLY A 118 0.47 3.06 -7.82
N THR A 119 1.71 3.29 -7.44
CA THR A 119 2.35 4.62 -7.53
C THR A 119 2.57 5.01 -8.99
N TYR A 120 3.06 4.09 -9.84
CA TYR A 120 3.22 4.31 -11.27
C TYR A 120 1.90 4.67 -11.96
N GLU A 121 0.81 3.92 -11.69
CA GLU A 121 -0.51 4.17 -12.27
C GLU A 121 -1.09 5.52 -11.80
N THR A 122 -0.85 5.90 -10.55
CA THR A 122 -1.26 7.21 -10.05
C THR A 122 -0.56 8.33 -10.82
N PHE A 123 0.75 8.26 -11.00
CA PHE A 123 1.49 9.26 -11.78
C PHE A 123 1.18 9.20 -13.28
N ALA A 124 0.87 8.03 -13.84
CA ALA A 124 0.38 7.90 -15.21
C ALA A 124 -0.98 8.60 -15.38
N ALA A 125 -1.88 8.47 -14.40
CA ALA A 125 -3.17 9.17 -14.41
C ALA A 125 -3.00 10.70 -14.25
N VAL A 126 -2.07 11.15 -13.40
CA VAL A 126 -1.68 12.57 -13.30
C VAL A 126 -1.18 13.07 -14.66
N ALA A 127 -0.26 12.33 -15.28
CA ALA A 127 0.30 12.67 -16.60
C ALA A 127 -0.80 12.77 -17.67
N ALA A 128 -1.71 11.80 -17.72
CA ALA A 128 -2.83 11.81 -18.67
C ALA A 128 -3.78 12.99 -18.46
N LYS A 129 -4.09 13.31 -17.21
CA LYS A 129 -5.05 14.36 -16.87
C LYS A 129 -4.48 15.77 -17.05
N ARG A 130 -3.18 15.99 -16.80
CA ARG A 130 -2.59 17.33 -16.69
C ARG A 130 -1.46 17.64 -17.68
N PHE A 131 -0.79 16.62 -18.22
CA PHE A 131 0.46 16.80 -18.93
C PHE A 131 0.51 16.03 -20.28
N GLY A 132 -0.64 15.74 -20.86
CA GLY A 132 -0.70 15.13 -22.20
C GLY A 132 -0.19 13.69 -22.28
N GLY A 133 -0.20 12.95 -21.16
CA GLY A 133 0.14 11.53 -21.10
C GLY A 133 1.60 11.21 -20.70
N SER A 134 2.42 12.21 -20.41
CA SER A 134 3.80 12.03 -19.94
C SER A 134 4.18 13.09 -18.92
N LEU A 135 5.02 12.74 -17.94
CA LEU A 135 5.62 13.69 -17.00
C LEU A 135 6.95 14.30 -17.54
N ALA A 136 7.30 14.05 -18.79
CA ALA A 136 8.51 14.62 -19.39
C ALA A 136 8.50 16.15 -19.30
N GLY A 137 9.59 16.72 -18.81
CA GLY A 137 9.72 18.16 -18.61
C GLY A 137 9.06 18.71 -17.35
N THR A 138 8.46 17.86 -16.52
CA THR A 138 7.87 18.27 -15.23
C THR A 138 8.77 17.92 -14.05
N ILE A 139 8.61 18.65 -12.95
CA ILE A 139 9.27 18.38 -11.67
C ILE A 139 8.22 18.05 -10.63
N THR A 140 8.33 16.86 -10.04
CA THR A 140 7.53 16.42 -8.89
C THR A 140 8.29 16.66 -7.60
N LEU A 141 7.62 17.12 -6.56
CA LEU A 141 8.12 17.23 -5.19
C LEU A 141 7.34 16.26 -4.31
N THR A 142 8.06 15.44 -3.56
CA THR A 142 7.45 14.53 -2.57
C THR A 142 8.38 14.33 -1.38
N ALA A 143 7.87 13.69 -0.33
CA ALA A 143 8.67 13.34 0.84
C ALA A 143 8.33 11.94 1.35
N GLY A 144 9.30 11.34 2.08
CA GLY A 144 9.24 9.98 2.59
C GLY A 144 9.79 8.94 1.60
N LEU A 145 10.91 8.31 1.99
CA LEU A 145 11.58 7.23 1.25
C LEU A 145 11.63 5.90 2.01
N GLY A 146 10.73 5.75 2.98
CA GLY A 146 10.49 4.47 3.69
C GLY A 146 9.91 3.39 2.78
N GLY A 147 9.41 2.29 3.37
CA GLY A 147 8.89 1.13 2.62
C GLY A 147 7.89 1.49 1.51
N MET A 148 6.95 2.38 1.82
CA MET A 148 5.91 2.83 0.89
C MET A 148 6.40 3.97 -0.03
N GLY A 149 6.91 5.04 0.56
CA GLY A 149 7.33 6.24 -0.16
C GLY A 149 8.50 6.01 -1.11
N GLY A 150 9.33 5.01 -0.81
CA GLY A 150 10.48 4.64 -1.64
C GLY A 150 10.15 4.20 -3.07
N ALA A 151 8.88 3.92 -3.37
CA ALA A 151 8.42 3.64 -4.74
C ALA A 151 8.29 4.90 -5.61
N GLN A 152 8.10 6.07 -5.01
CA GLN A 152 7.78 7.30 -5.74
C GLN A 152 8.87 7.75 -6.73
N PRO A 153 10.17 7.73 -6.37
CA PRO A 153 11.21 8.18 -7.28
C PRO A 153 11.18 7.42 -8.61
N LEU A 154 11.17 6.08 -8.53
CA LEU A 154 11.16 5.22 -9.72
C LEU A 154 9.84 5.35 -10.49
N ALA A 155 8.69 5.46 -9.82
CA ALA A 155 7.39 5.61 -10.47
C ALA A 155 7.31 6.90 -11.31
N VAL A 156 7.84 8.01 -10.81
CA VAL A 156 7.89 9.28 -11.53
C VAL A 156 8.82 9.18 -12.74
N THR A 157 10.03 8.62 -12.58
CA THR A 157 10.98 8.49 -13.68
C THR A 157 10.51 7.49 -14.75
N MET A 158 9.79 6.43 -14.38
CA MET A 158 9.13 5.52 -15.32
C MET A 158 8.02 6.21 -16.14
N ASN A 159 7.45 7.30 -15.64
CA ASN A 159 6.50 8.16 -16.35
C ASN A 159 7.18 9.31 -17.10
N GLY A 160 8.52 9.32 -17.17
CA GLY A 160 9.32 10.30 -17.89
C GLY A 160 9.62 11.59 -17.11
N GLY A 161 9.19 11.70 -15.86
CA GLY A 161 9.32 12.90 -15.04
C GLY A 161 10.64 13.02 -14.27
N VAL A 162 10.83 14.20 -13.69
CA VAL A 162 11.88 14.47 -12.70
C VAL A 162 11.26 14.57 -11.33
N VAL A 163 11.94 14.08 -10.27
CA VAL A 163 11.40 14.14 -8.91
C VAL A 163 12.49 14.50 -7.90
N ILE A 164 12.12 15.37 -6.96
CA ILE A 164 12.86 15.64 -5.73
C ILE A 164 12.12 14.94 -4.59
N CYS A 165 12.80 14.00 -3.93
CA CYS A 165 12.28 13.23 -2.82
C CYS A 165 13.00 13.62 -1.52
N ILE A 166 12.30 14.22 -0.58
CA ILE A 166 12.85 14.61 0.72
C ILE A 166 12.74 13.45 1.70
N ASP A 167 13.80 13.17 2.43
CA ASP A 167 13.76 12.27 3.60
C ASP A 167 14.69 12.78 4.69
N CYS A 168 14.31 12.60 5.95
CA CYS A 168 15.12 13.00 7.10
C CYS A 168 16.14 11.92 7.51
N ASP A 169 15.96 10.68 7.06
CA ASP A 169 16.87 9.57 7.32
C ASP A 169 17.84 9.36 6.14
N PRO A 170 19.16 9.61 6.34
CA PRO A 170 20.15 9.40 5.28
C PRO A 170 20.24 7.93 4.82
N ALA A 171 19.94 6.97 5.71
CA ALA A 171 19.96 5.56 5.36
C ALA A 171 18.83 5.19 4.39
N SER A 172 17.67 5.84 4.52
CA SER A 172 16.56 5.67 3.58
C SER A 172 16.93 6.13 2.17
N ILE A 173 17.59 7.28 2.03
CA ILE A 173 18.05 7.79 0.72
C ILE A 173 19.08 6.84 0.11
N SER A 174 20.11 6.44 0.88
CA SER A 174 21.18 5.54 0.42
C SER A 174 20.62 4.21 -0.06
N ARG A 175 19.71 3.60 0.71
CA ARG A 175 19.04 2.34 0.36
C ARG A 175 18.29 2.43 -0.96
N ARG A 176 17.60 3.56 -1.24
CA ARG A 176 16.87 3.73 -2.51
C ARG A 176 17.78 3.87 -3.70
N ILE A 177 18.94 4.49 -3.52
CA ILE A 177 19.96 4.58 -4.58
C ILE A 177 20.60 3.20 -4.82
N GLU A 178 20.99 2.49 -3.78
CA GLU A 178 21.56 1.13 -3.88
C GLU A 178 20.63 0.14 -4.59
N HIS A 179 19.33 0.22 -4.32
CA HIS A 179 18.33 -0.64 -4.94
C HIS A 179 17.81 -0.13 -6.29
N GLY A 180 18.33 0.98 -6.81
CA GLY A 180 17.93 1.53 -8.11
C GLY A 180 16.53 2.16 -8.14
N TYR A 181 15.99 2.53 -6.98
CA TYR A 181 14.72 3.27 -6.89
C TYR A 181 14.91 4.79 -6.97
N ALA A 182 16.09 5.30 -6.59
CA ALA A 182 16.49 6.67 -6.78
C ALA A 182 17.83 6.72 -7.53
N ASP A 183 18.07 7.79 -8.31
CA ASP A 183 19.27 7.89 -9.13
C ASP A 183 20.44 8.53 -8.37
N VAL A 184 20.20 9.66 -7.70
CA VAL A 184 21.27 10.46 -7.08
C VAL A 184 20.79 11.13 -5.79
N GLN A 185 21.73 11.52 -4.93
CA GLN A 185 21.50 12.44 -3.81
C GLN A 185 22.00 13.85 -4.15
N ALA A 186 21.25 14.87 -3.78
CA ALA A 186 21.69 16.26 -3.86
C ALA A 186 22.47 16.68 -2.61
N ASP A 187 23.42 17.61 -2.78
CA ASP A 187 24.22 18.14 -1.69
C ASP A 187 23.39 19.08 -0.78
N ASP A 188 22.51 19.86 -1.41
CA ASP A 188 21.59 20.79 -0.74
C ASP A 188 20.37 21.11 -1.63
N THR A 189 19.48 21.98 -1.11
CA THR A 189 18.25 22.41 -1.80
C THR A 189 18.55 23.12 -3.15
N ASN A 190 19.61 23.93 -3.23
CA ASN A 190 19.97 24.64 -4.47
C ASN A 190 20.48 23.66 -5.52
N ASP A 191 21.29 22.69 -5.11
CA ASP A 191 21.78 21.61 -6.00
C ASP A 191 20.61 20.75 -6.51
N ALA A 192 19.65 20.38 -5.64
CA ALA A 192 18.45 19.65 -6.02
C ALA A 192 17.65 20.40 -7.10
N ILE A 193 17.34 21.68 -6.88
CA ILE A 193 16.59 22.51 -7.84
C ILE A 193 17.38 22.65 -9.16
N ARG A 194 18.67 22.90 -9.09
CA ARG A 194 19.54 23.06 -10.27
C ARG A 194 19.53 21.81 -11.14
N ARG A 195 19.77 20.63 -10.53
CA ARG A 195 19.76 19.32 -11.22
C ARG A 195 18.39 19.02 -11.79
N ALA A 196 17.32 19.18 -10.99
CA ALA A 196 15.95 18.92 -11.42
C ALA A 196 15.56 19.81 -12.61
N THR A 197 15.86 21.11 -12.54
CA THR A 197 15.55 22.05 -13.62
C THR A 197 16.33 21.72 -14.90
N ALA A 198 17.60 21.33 -14.79
CA ALA A 198 18.42 20.95 -15.94
C ALA A 198 17.87 19.67 -16.61
N ALA A 199 17.55 18.64 -15.82
CA ALA A 199 16.98 17.39 -16.31
C ALA A 199 15.61 17.59 -16.97
N ALA A 200 14.70 18.36 -16.33
CA ALA A 200 13.40 18.67 -16.87
C ALA A 200 13.49 19.40 -18.23
N LYS A 201 14.35 20.41 -18.34
CA LYS A 201 14.60 21.13 -19.61
C LYS A 201 15.16 20.22 -20.71
N ALA A 202 15.95 19.21 -20.33
CA ALA A 202 16.49 18.22 -21.27
C ALA A 202 15.50 17.11 -21.61
N GLY A 203 14.32 17.05 -20.96
CA GLY A 203 13.38 15.95 -21.09
C GLY A 203 13.93 14.62 -20.57
N GLN A 204 14.90 14.64 -19.67
CA GLN A 204 15.54 13.46 -19.10
C GLN A 204 14.93 13.12 -17.73
N PRO A 205 14.40 11.91 -17.55
CA PRO A 205 13.95 11.47 -16.24
C PRO A 205 15.10 11.46 -15.24
N LEU A 206 14.85 11.94 -14.02
CA LEU A 206 15.85 11.94 -12.95
C LEU A 206 15.16 11.94 -11.59
N SER A 207 15.60 11.09 -10.71
CA SER A 207 15.17 11.08 -9.30
C SER A 207 16.29 11.51 -8.36
N ILE A 208 15.97 12.48 -7.49
CA ILE A 208 16.93 13.16 -6.63
C ILE A 208 16.47 13.02 -5.17
N GLY A 209 17.25 12.33 -4.34
CA GLY A 209 17.09 12.32 -2.90
C GLY A 209 17.62 13.64 -2.31
N LEU A 210 16.86 14.27 -1.42
CA LEU A 210 17.25 15.48 -0.69
C LEU A 210 17.13 15.23 0.81
N LEU A 211 18.25 15.27 1.53
CA LEU A 211 18.29 15.05 2.97
C LEU A 211 17.74 16.28 3.71
N GLY A 212 16.75 16.06 4.58
CA GLY A 212 16.22 17.07 5.47
C GLY A 212 14.78 16.84 5.90
N ASN A 213 14.26 17.73 6.73
CA ASN A 213 12.89 17.66 7.22
C ASN A 213 11.92 18.27 6.19
N ALA A 214 10.94 17.48 5.75
CA ALA A 214 9.94 17.93 4.78
C ALA A 214 9.16 19.17 5.27
N ALA A 215 8.84 19.23 6.56
CA ALA A 215 8.15 20.38 7.15
C ALA A 215 8.96 21.70 7.12
N ASP A 216 10.27 21.63 6.94
CA ASP A 216 11.13 22.79 6.73
C ASP A 216 11.41 23.05 5.24
N LEU A 217 11.70 21.97 4.48
CA LEU A 217 12.15 22.09 3.09
C LEU A 217 11.01 22.40 2.11
N VAL A 218 9.81 21.85 2.30
CA VAL A 218 8.68 22.13 1.39
C VAL A 218 8.26 23.59 1.46
N PRO A 219 8.10 24.22 2.65
CA PRO A 219 7.89 25.66 2.76
C PRO A 219 9.05 26.51 2.19
N ALA A 220 10.30 26.06 2.37
CA ALA A 220 11.46 26.76 1.84
C ALA A 220 11.47 26.76 0.30
N LEU A 221 11.20 25.61 -0.32
CA LEU A 221 11.08 25.46 -1.77
C LEU A 221 9.96 26.32 -2.35
N LEU A 222 8.80 26.39 -1.69
CA LEU A 222 7.71 27.28 -2.08
C LEU A 222 8.17 28.77 -2.04
N LYS A 223 8.79 29.18 -0.94
CA LYS A 223 9.29 30.56 -0.77
C LYS A 223 10.36 30.92 -1.81
N MET A 224 11.16 29.97 -2.24
CA MET A 224 12.17 30.15 -3.30
C MET A 224 11.55 30.26 -4.70
N GLY A 225 10.26 29.98 -4.87
CA GLY A 225 9.62 29.92 -6.16
C GLY A 225 10.14 28.77 -7.02
N ALA A 226 10.43 27.61 -6.39
CA ALA A 226 10.91 26.42 -7.10
C ALA A 226 9.90 26.00 -8.19
N PRO A 227 10.34 25.64 -9.41
CA PRO A 227 9.47 25.34 -10.54
C PRO A 227 8.86 23.93 -10.44
N ILE A 228 8.05 23.71 -9.40
CA ILE A 228 7.41 22.44 -9.11
C ILE A 228 6.06 22.35 -9.84
N ASN A 229 5.80 21.24 -10.51
CA ASN A 229 4.58 21.00 -11.27
C ASN A 229 3.60 20.06 -10.55
N VAL A 230 4.13 19.12 -9.74
CA VAL A 230 3.34 18.13 -8.99
C VAL A 230 3.85 18.06 -7.56
N VAL A 231 2.96 18.05 -6.57
CA VAL A 231 3.33 17.88 -5.16
C VAL A 231 2.47 16.80 -4.52
N THR A 232 3.12 15.90 -3.80
CA THR A 232 2.47 14.90 -2.94
C THR A 232 3.34 14.59 -1.73
N ASP A 233 2.89 13.67 -0.85
CA ASP A 233 3.61 13.30 0.36
C ASP A 233 3.37 11.85 0.78
N GLN A 234 4.43 11.19 1.25
CA GLN A 234 4.37 9.88 1.89
C GLN A 234 5.26 9.77 3.15
N THR A 235 5.41 10.87 3.87
CA THR A 235 6.01 10.83 5.22
C THR A 235 5.20 9.96 6.17
N SER A 236 5.79 9.55 7.30
CA SER A 236 5.13 8.71 8.31
C SER A 236 4.12 9.48 9.16
N ALA A 237 3.21 10.23 8.52
CA ALA A 237 2.23 11.11 9.17
C ALA A 237 1.03 10.36 9.79
N HIS A 238 0.88 9.05 9.54
CA HIS A 238 -0.20 8.21 10.11
C HIS A 238 -0.11 8.05 11.63
N ASP A 239 1.07 8.19 12.20
CA ASP A 239 1.33 8.28 13.64
C ASP A 239 2.20 9.51 13.92
N PRO A 240 1.70 10.53 14.64
CA PRO A 240 2.47 11.72 14.96
C PRO A 240 3.80 11.47 15.68
N LEU A 241 3.93 10.35 16.39
CA LEU A 241 5.20 9.97 17.03
C LEU A 241 6.27 9.47 16.03
N THR A 242 5.90 9.29 14.77
CA THR A 242 6.84 8.87 13.71
C THR A 242 7.17 10.00 12.71
N TYR A 243 6.55 11.18 12.86
CA TYR A 243 6.83 12.35 12.03
C TYR A 243 7.83 13.30 12.72
N LEU A 244 8.94 13.62 12.07
CA LEU A 244 9.99 14.49 12.62
C LEU A 244 9.50 15.93 12.79
N PRO A 245 9.44 16.48 14.01
CA PRO A 245 9.06 17.87 14.22
C PRO A 245 10.09 18.86 13.65
N ARG A 246 9.65 20.05 13.26
CA ARG A 246 10.53 21.12 12.79
C ARG A 246 11.56 21.51 13.83
N GLY A 247 12.77 21.78 13.38
CA GLY A 247 13.87 22.21 14.25
C GLY A 247 14.40 21.11 15.19
N VAL A 248 14.06 19.84 14.95
CA VAL A 248 14.60 18.67 15.65
C VAL A 248 15.55 17.95 14.72
N ALA A 249 16.74 17.59 15.21
CA ALA A 249 17.64 16.73 14.46
C ALA A 249 17.09 15.28 14.43
N PHE A 250 17.33 14.58 13.34
CA PHE A 250 16.82 13.20 13.19
C PHE A 250 17.33 12.28 14.30
N GLU A 251 18.59 12.44 14.69
CA GLU A 251 19.26 11.67 15.74
C GLU A 251 18.62 11.87 17.13
N ASP A 252 18.05 13.05 17.38
CA ASP A 252 17.43 13.41 18.66
C ASP A 252 15.97 12.95 18.78
N MET A 253 15.37 12.53 17.66
CA MET A 253 13.94 12.18 17.56
C MET A 253 13.52 11.12 18.58
N ALA A 254 14.31 10.04 18.72
CA ALA A 254 13.99 8.92 19.59
C ALA A 254 14.01 9.32 21.09
N ALA A 255 15.00 10.13 21.50
CA ALA A 255 15.14 10.61 22.86
C ALA A 255 14.00 11.55 23.24
N LEU A 256 13.71 12.55 22.38
CA LEU A 256 12.64 13.52 22.60
C LEU A 256 11.25 12.86 22.68
N ARG A 257 11.01 11.89 21.81
CA ARG A 257 9.76 11.12 21.80
C ARG A 257 9.58 10.29 23.09
N ALA A 258 10.66 9.74 23.61
CA ALA A 258 10.64 8.94 24.84
C ALA A 258 10.45 9.82 26.09
N GLU A 259 11.04 11.02 26.12
CA GLU A 259 10.98 11.97 27.24
C GLU A 259 9.61 12.63 27.39
N ASP A 260 9.05 13.15 26.28
CA ASP A 260 7.76 13.84 26.26
C ASP A 260 6.93 13.44 25.01
N PRO A 261 6.26 12.29 25.01
CA PRO A 261 5.45 11.85 23.89
C PRO A 261 4.29 12.80 23.53
N ALA A 262 3.72 13.47 24.54
CA ALA A 262 2.60 14.39 24.35
C ALA A 262 3.05 15.70 23.67
N GLY A 263 4.09 16.32 24.19
CA GLY A 263 4.69 17.50 23.57
C GLY A 263 5.28 17.20 22.19
N PHE A 264 5.90 16.02 22.01
CA PHE A 264 6.35 15.57 20.70
C PHE A 264 5.20 15.51 19.70
N THR A 265 4.08 14.88 20.07
CA THR A 265 2.86 14.76 19.23
C THR A 265 2.34 16.14 18.81
N LEU A 266 2.28 17.09 19.74
CA LEU A 266 1.83 18.44 19.45
C LEU A 266 2.75 19.13 18.43
N ARG A 267 4.06 19.11 18.65
CA ARG A 267 5.07 19.68 17.73
C ARG A 267 5.06 19.00 16.36
N ALA A 268 4.84 17.70 16.30
CA ALA A 268 4.72 16.97 15.05
C ALA A 268 3.48 17.43 14.26
N ARG A 269 2.32 17.59 14.91
CA ARG A 269 1.10 18.10 14.28
C ARG A 269 1.25 19.53 13.74
N GLU A 270 1.86 20.42 14.51
CA GLU A 270 2.18 21.79 14.07
C GLU A 270 3.10 21.77 12.83
N SER A 271 4.04 20.83 12.80
CA SER A 271 4.95 20.65 11.68
C SER A 271 4.24 20.11 10.44
N MET A 272 3.33 19.15 10.61
CA MET A 272 2.47 18.66 9.52
C MET A 272 1.56 19.77 8.98
N ALA A 273 1.02 20.64 9.85
CA ALA A 273 0.24 21.80 9.42
C ALA A 273 1.05 22.73 8.51
N ALA A 274 2.29 23.04 8.89
CA ALA A 274 3.18 23.87 8.07
C ALA A 274 3.55 23.20 6.74
N HIS A 275 3.71 21.88 6.72
CA HIS A 275 3.96 21.11 5.51
C HIS A 275 2.74 21.18 4.56
N VAL A 276 1.54 20.88 5.08
CA VAL A 276 0.29 20.93 4.30
C VAL A 276 -0.02 22.35 3.82
N GLU A 277 0.23 23.36 4.64
CA GLU A 277 0.09 24.77 4.22
C GLU A 277 0.97 25.09 3.01
N ALA A 278 2.21 24.59 2.98
CA ALA A 278 3.09 24.77 1.84
C ALA A 278 2.63 23.96 0.61
N MET A 279 2.09 22.76 0.79
CA MET A 279 1.46 22.01 -0.30
C MET A 279 0.29 22.78 -0.91
N VAL A 280 -0.59 23.36 -0.08
CA VAL A 280 -1.68 24.24 -0.54
C VAL A 280 -1.11 25.48 -1.25
N GLY A 281 0.00 26.05 -0.76
CA GLY A 281 0.68 27.17 -1.42
C GLY A 281 1.17 26.82 -2.83
N PHE A 282 1.69 25.61 -3.05
CA PHE A 282 2.04 25.11 -4.39
C PHE A 282 0.80 24.92 -5.27
N MET A 283 -0.31 24.44 -4.71
CA MET A 283 -1.59 24.33 -5.42
C MET A 283 -2.07 25.72 -5.87
N ASP A 284 -2.05 26.69 -4.97
CA ASP A 284 -2.44 28.09 -5.26
C ASP A 284 -1.51 28.72 -6.33
N ALA A 285 -0.26 28.25 -6.42
CA ALA A 285 0.70 28.64 -7.47
C ALA A 285 0.53 27.86 -8.80
N GLY A 286 -0.42 26.93 -8.86
CA GLY A 286 -0.78 26.19 -10.10
C GLY A 286 -0.21 24.79 -10.24
N ALA A 287 0.47 24.25 -9.24
CA ALA A 287 0.90 22.86 -9.22
C ALA A 287 -0.28 21.90 -9.04
N GLU A 288 -0.20 20.70 -9.60
CA GLU A 288 -1.10 19.61 -9.27
C GLU A 288 -0.72 19.04 -7.90
N VAL A 289 -1.66 19.04 -6.95
CA VAL A 289 -1.42 18.59 -5.58
C VAL A 289 -2.42 17.53 -5.19
N PHE A 290 -1.95 16.45 -4.59
CA PHE A 290 -2.81 15.40 -4.06
C PHE A 290 -2.18 14.73 -2.83
N ASP A 291 -3.02 14.23 -1.93
CA ASP A 291 -2.60 13.41 -0.79
C ASP A 291 -2.44 11.95 -1.25
N TYR A 292 -1.29 11.36 -0.96
CA TYR A 292 -1.06 9.93 -1.24
C TYR A 292 -1.55 9.01 -0.11
N GLY A 293 -2.21 9.56 0.93
CA GLY A 293 -2.96 8.77 1.90
C GLY A 293 -2.15 8.34 3.13
N ASN A 294 -1.45 9.26 3.75
CA ASN A 294 -0.74 9.03 5.02
C ASN A 294 -1.36 9.75 6.22
N SER A 295 -2.53 10.38 6.05
CA SER A 295 -3.26 11.16 7.05
C SER A 295 -2.66 12.53 7.41
N ILE A 296 -1.69 13.04 6.65
CA ILE A 296 -1.06 14.35 6.95
C ILE A 296 -2.10 15.48 6.96
N ARG A 297 -3.11 15.44 6.07
CA ARG A 297 -4.22 16.43 6.07
C ARG A 297 -5.02 16.39 7.36
N GLY A 298 -5.37 15.18 7.84
CA GLY A 298 -6.13 15.03 9.08
C GLY A 298 -5.35 15.48 10.32
N GLU A 299 -4.05 15.26 10.38
CA GLU A 299 -3.22 15.77 11.48
C GLU A 299 -3.03 17.29 11.39
N ALA A 300 -2.92 17.85 10.19
CA ALA A 300 -2.86 19.32 9.99
C ALA A 300 -4.17 20.01 10.39
N GLU A 301 -5.33 19.40 10.10
CA GLU A 301 -6.64 19.89 10.54
C GLU A 301 -6.75 19.88 12.07
N LEU A 302 -6.30 18.82 12.74
CA LEU A 302 -6.25 18.74 14.20
C LEU A 302 -5.32 19.80 14.82
N ALA A 303 -4.30 20.25 14.09
CA ALA A 303 -3.45 21.38 14.48
C ALA A 303 -4.07 22.75 14.17
N GLY A 304 -5.30 22.79 13.62
CA GLY A 304 -6.04 24.03 13.35
C GLY A 304 -5.86 24.61 11.94
N TYR A 305 -5.24 23.91 11.01
CA TYR A 305 -5.12 24.38 9.63
C TYR A 305 -6.40 24.14 8.82
N GLY A 306 -7.24 25.17 8.70
CA GLY A 306 -8.59 25.07 8.12
C GLY A 306 -8.67 24.77 6.61
N ARG A 307 -7.53 24.80 5.86
CA ARG A 307 -7.44 24.44 4.44
C ARG A 307 -6.78 23.08 4.20
N ALA A 308 -6.67 22.24 5.23
CA ALA A 308 -5.96 20.97 5.14
C ALA A 308 -6.51 20.04 4.04
N PHE A 309 -7.80 20.07 3.77
CA PHE A 309 -8.48 19.29 2.73
C PHE A 309 -8.77 20.10 1.43
N ALA A 310 -8.03 21.18 1.16
CA ALA A 310 -8.19 21.97 -0.06
C ALA A 310 -7.81 21.19 -1.34
N PHE A 311 -6.97 20.18 -1.24
CA PHE A 311 -6.62 19.26 -2.33
C PHE A 311 -7.13 17.85 -2.02
N PRO A 312 -7.49 17.06 -3.06
CA PRO A 312 -8.06 15.72 -2.90
C PRO A 312 -7.00 14.68 -2.55
N GLY A 313 -7.46 13.52 -2.07
CA GLY A 313 -6.67 12.29 -2.07
C GLY A 313 -6.50 11.73 -3.49
N PHE A 314 -5.49 10.88 -3.68
CA PHE A 314 -5.19 10.27 -4.99
C PHE A 314 -6.31 9.34 -5.48
N VAL A 315 -7.04 8.68 -4.57
CA VAL A 315 -8.11 7.75 -4.97
C VAL A 315 -9.27 8.46 -5.63
N PRO A 316 -9.94 9.48 -5.01
CA PRO A 316 -11.01 10.20 -5.69
C PRO A 316 -10.51 10.97 -6.93
N ALA A 317 -9.25 11.40 -6.94
CA ALA A 317 -8.71 12.18 -8.06
C ALA A 317 -8.37 11.33 -9.30
N TYR A 318 -7.89 10.08 -9.13
CA TYR A 318 -7.28 9.29 -10.20
C TYR A 318 -7.71 7.82 -10.24
N ILE A 319 -7.99 7.19 -9.10
CA ILE A 319 -8.11 5.73 -8.99
C ILE A 319 -9.56 5.23 -8.96
N ARG A 320 -10.51 6.05 -8.51
CA ARG A 320 -11.92 5.68 -8.36
C ARG A 320 -12.53 4.97 -9.57
N PRO A 321 -12.31 5.41 -10.83
CA PRO A 321 -12.84 4.72 -11.99
C PRO A 321 -12.35 3.26 -12.12
N LEU A 322 -11.10 2.99 -11.76
CA LEU A 322 -10.53 1.64 -11.75
C LEU A 322 -11.18 0.77 -10.66
N PHE A 323 -11.42 1.34 -9.49
CA PHE A 323 -12.12 0.64 -8.40
C PHE A 323 -13.56 0.23 -8.78
N CYS A 324 -14.25 1.04 -9.60
CA CYS A 324 -15.55 0.68 -10.15
C CYS A 324 -15.51 -0.58 -11.04
N GLU A 325 -14.35 -0.89 -11.62
CA GLU A 325 -14.11 -2.09 -12.43
C GLU A 325 -13.62 -3.30 -11.63
N GLY A 326 -13.54 -3.17 -10.31
CA GLY A 326 -12.90 -4.15 -9.44
C GLY A 326 -11.39 -4.23 -9.66
N LYS A 327 -10.79 -3.26 -10.35
CA LYS A 327 -9.34 -3.19 -10.56
C LYS A 327 -8.64 -2.70 -9.31
N GLY A 328 -7.52 -3.34 -9.02
CA GLY A 328 -6.67 -2.98 -7.90
C GLY A 328 -5.38 -3.80 -7.88
N PRO A 329 -4.52 -3.57 -6.88
CA PRO A 329 -3.18 -4.12 -6.81
C PRO A 329 -3.19 -5.63 -6.52
N PHE A 330 -3.04 -6.43 -7.57
CA PHE A 330 -2.88 -7.89 -7.53
C PHE A 330 -1.40 -8.25 -7.49
N ARG A 331 -1.01 -9.11 -6.55
CA ARG A 331 0.39 -9.43 -6.25
C ARG A 331 0.63 -10.92 -6.24
N TRP A 332 1.85 -11.32 -6.61
CA TRP A 332 2.31 -12.69 -6.40
C TRP A 332 3.79 -12.75 -6.05
N ALA A 333 4.15 -13.79 -5.32
CA ALA A 333 5.52 -14.08 -4.92
C ALA A 333 5.87 -15.52 -5.24
N ALA A 334 7.08 -15.72 -5.78
CA ALA A 334 7.61 -17.04 -6.10
C ALA A 334 8.26 -17.66 -4.86
N LEU A 335 7.64 -18.70 -4.29
CA LEU A 335 8.18 -19.38 -3.10
C LEU A 335 9.46 -20.17 -3.37
N SER A 336 9.85 -20.36 -4.61
CA SER A 336 11.16 -20.93 -4.97
C SER A 336 12.32 -20.05 -4.55
N GLY A 337 12.13 -18.72 -4.55
CA GLY A 337 13.19 -17.73 -4.46
C GLY A 337 13.93 -17.50 -5.77
N ASP A 338 13.48 -18.12 -6.88
CA ASP A 338 14.12 -17.99 -8.19
C ASP A 338 13.41 -16.90 -9.04
N PRO A 339 14.10 -15.82 -9.44
CA PRO A 339 13.56 -14.81 -10.34
C PRO A 339 13.02 -15.35 -11.67
N ALA A 340 13.51 -16.51 -12.13
CA ALA A 340 13.04 -17.14 -13.36
C ALA A 340 11.55 -17.51 -13.29
N ASP A 341 11.03 -17.86 -12.12
CA ASP A 341 9.62 -18.17 -11.94
C ASP A 341 8.74 -16.92 -12.12
N ILE A 342 9.23 -15.72 -11.76
CA ILE A 342 8.53 -14.46 -12.05
C ILE A 342 8.53 -14.19 -13.56
N ALA A 343 9.62 -14.46 -14.26
CA ALA A 343 9.65 -14.29 -15.72
C ALA A 343 8.67 -15.23 -16.45
N VAL A 344 8.43 -16.44 -15.91
CA VAL A 344 7.39 -17.36 -16.43
C VAL A 344 5.99 -16.79 -16.19
N THR A 345 5.70 -16.33 -14.96
CA THR A 345 4.39 -15.76 -14.64
C THR A 345 4.14 -14.43 -15.35
N ASP A 346 5.16 -13.58 -15.55
CA ASP A 346 5.06 -12.35 -16.35
C ASP A 346 4.62 -12.66 -17.79
N ARG A 347 5.23 -13.66 -18.45
CA ARG A 347 4.80 -14.10 -19.79
C ARG A 347 3.36 -14.60 -19.80
N ALA A 348 2.96 -15.36 -18.80
CA ALA A 348 1.58 -15.84 -18.68
C ALA A 348 0.57 -14.68 -18.58
N ILE A 349 0.89 -13.61 -17.88
CA ILE A 349 0.05 -12.40 -17.82
C ILE A 349 -0.06 -11.74 -19.20
N LEU A 350 1.04 -11.61 -19.94
CA LEU A 350 1.02 -11.04 -21.29
C LEU A 350 0.21 -11.89 -22.27
N GLU A 351 0.30 -13.21 -22.16
CA GLU A 351 -0.49 -14.15 -22.98
C GLU A 351 -1.99 -14.11 -22.66
N LEU A 352 -2.36 -13.92 -21.38
CA LEU A 352 -3.77 -13.85 -20.96
C LEU A 352 -4.45 -12.55 -21.38
N PHE A 353 -3.69 -11.46 -21.45
CA PHE A 353 -4.24 -10.11 -21.68
C PHE A 353 -3.51 -9.39 -22.83
N PRO A 354 -3.49 -9.95 -24.05
CA PRO A 354 -2.67 -9.46 -25.17
C PRO A 354 -3.09 -8.04 -25.63
N ASP A 355 -4.36 -7.66 -25.45
CA ASP A 355 -4.90 -6.38 -25.86
C ASP A 355 -4.75 -5.28 -24.80
N ASN A 356 -4.18 -5.60 -23.63
CA ASN A 356 -3.98 -4.64 -22.54
C ASN A 356 -2.59 -3.97 -22.65
N GLU A 357 -2.46 -3.01 -23.56
CA GLU A 357 -1.19 -2.29 -23.79
C GLU A 357 -0.61 -1.63 -22.52
N PRO A 358 -1.39 -0.98 -21.62
CA PRO A 358 -0.84 -0.44 -20.37
C PRO A 358 -0.23 -1.52 -19.48
N LEU A 359 -0.89 -2.68 -19.36
CA LEU A 359 -0.39 -3.81 -18.58
C LEU A 359 0.89 -4.39 -19.19
N ALA A 360 0.91 -4.58 -20.51
CA ALA A 360 2.10 -5.09 -21.23
C ALA A 360 3.30 -4.16 -21.02
N ARG A 361 3.12 -2.86 -21.20
CA ARG A 361 4.15 -1.85 -20.95
C ARG A 361 4.66 -1.89 -19.51
N TRP A 362 3.75 -2.05 -18.53
CA TRP A 362 4.14 -2.18 -17.13
C TRP A 362 4.99 -3.43 -16.89
N ILE A 363 4.54 -4.60 -17.30
CA ILE A 363 5.25 -5.88 -17.09
C ILE A 363 6.65 -5.84 -17.73
N GLU A 364 6.78 -5.31 -18.95
CA GLU A 364 8.06 -5.17 -19.64
C GLU A 364 9.02 -4.22 -18.92
N MET A 365 8.52 -3.09 -18.44
CA MET A 365 9.33 -2.15 -17.67
C MET A 365 9.73 -2.73 -16.32
N ALA A 366 8.80 -3.38 -15.63
CA ALA A 366 9.07 -4.00 -14.34
C ALA A 366 10.14 -5.09 -14.45
N GLY A 367 10.10 -5.91 -15.51
CA GLY A 367 11.12 -6.92 -15.77
C GLY A 367 12.53 -6.36 -15.97
N LYS A 368 12.65 -5.09 -16.38
CA LYS A 368 13.95 -4.42 -16.64
C LYS A 368 14.44 -3.55 -15.48
N LYS A 369 13.52 -2.97 -14.71
CA LYS A 369 13.83 -1.88 -13.76
C LYS A 369 13.57 -2.23 -12.30
N VAL A 370 12.70 -3.19 -12.02
CA VAL A 370 12.34 -3.50 -10.63
C VAL A 370 13.33 -4.49 -10.05
N HIS A 371 14.07 -4.04 -9.05
CA HIS A 371 14.93 -4.89 -8.24
C HIS A 371 14.08 -5.73 -7.28
N PHE A 372 14.33 -7.05 -7.22
CA PHE A 372 13.68 -7.93 -6.26
C PHE A 372 14.25 -7.71 -4.86
N GLN A 373 13.36 -7.70 -3.88
CA GLN A 373 13.68 -7.58 -2.47
C GLN A 373 13.16 -8.84 -1.75
N GLY A 374 14.04 -9.60 -1.10
CA GLY A 374 13.68 -10.89 -0.53
C GLY A 374 13.15 -11.86 -1.58
N LEU A 375 11.97 -12.44 -1.38
CA LEU A 375 11.35 -13.32 -2.39
C LEU A 375 11.04 -12.54 -3.66
N PRO A 376 11.43 -13.08 -4.84
CA PRO A 376 11.01 -12.50 -6.12
C PRO A 376 9.49 -12.39 -6.21
N ALA A 377 9.02 -11.22 -6.56
CA ALA A 377 7.60 -10.93 -6.57
C ALA A 377 7.23 -9.93 -7.67
N ARG A 378 5.97 -9.93 -8.06
CA ARG A 378 5.41 -8.99 -9.03
C ARG A 378 4.07 -8.45 -8.54
N ILE A 379 3.74 -7.28 -9.00
CA ILE A 379 2.43 -6.65 -8.88
C ILE A 379 1.93 -6.26 -10.27
N CYS A 380 0.64 -6.42 -10.50
CA CYS A 380 -0.06 -5.75 -11.60
C CYS A 380 -1.51 -5.44 -11.21
N TRP A 381 -2.14 -4.49 -11.88
CA TRP A 381 -3.53 -4.15 -11.61
C TRP A 381 -4.45 -4.96 -12.50
N LEU A 382 -5.20 -5.86 -11.86
CA LEU A 382 -6.21 -6.70 -12.50
C LEU A 382 -7.57 -6.46 -11.86
N GLY A 383 -8.62 -6.57 -12.66
CA GLY A 383 -10.00 -6.35 -12.29
C GLY A 383 -10.80 -7.62 -12.06
N TYR A 384 -12.10 -7.41 -11.92
CA TYR A 384 -13.08 -8.49 -11.86
C TYR A 384 -13.08 -9.32 -13.16
N GLY A 385 -12.98 -10.65 -13.03
CA GLY A 385 -12.88 -11.57 -14.17
C GLY A 385 -11.52 -11.60 -14.88
N GLU A 386 -10.50 -11.05 -14.24
CA GLU A 386 -9.10 -11.09 -14.70
C GLU A 386 -8.20 -11.83 -13.70
N ARG A 387 -8.40 -11.60 -12.38
CA ARG A 387 -7.58 -12.20 -11.32
C ARG A 387 -7.73 -13.71 -11.23
N ASP A 388 -8.94 -14.22 -11.41
CA ASP A 388 -9.25 -15.66 -11.45
C ASP A 388 -8.51 -16.35 -12.58
N LYS A 389 -8.50 -15.78 -13.79
CA LYS A 389 -7.75 -16.30 -14.93
C LYS A 389 -6.25 -16.36 -14.66
N ALA A 390 -5.68 -15.29 -14.08
CA ALA A 390 -4.28 -15.25 -13.69
C ALA A 390 -3.96 -16.32 -12.64
N GLY A 391 -4.78 -16.43 -11.59
CA GLY A 391 -4.60 -17.42 -10.53
C GLY A 391 -4.68 -18.86 -11.03
N LEU A 392 -5.66 -19.18 -11.89
CA LEU A 392 -5.79 -20.51 -12.52
C LEU A 392 -4.58 -20.81 -13.39
N ARG A 393 -4.14 -19.87 -14.24
CA ARG A 393 -2.96 -20.08 -15.09
C ARG A 393 -1.70 -20.32 -14.26
N PHE A 394 -1.51 -19.58 -13.16
CA PHE A 394 -0.37 -19.80 -12.26
C PHE A 394 -0.43 -21.18 -11.59
N ASN A 395 -1.64 -21.64 -11.22
CA ASN A 395 -1.81 -22.98 -10.68
C ASN A 395 -1.45 -24.06 -11.70
N ASP A 396 -1.82 -23.88 -12.98
CA ASP A 396 -1.45 -24.79 -14.06
C ASP A 396 0.07 -24.81 -14.29
N LEU A 397 0.75 -23.66 -14.24
CA LEU A 397 2.21 -23.57 -14.37
C LEU A 397 2.93 -24.37 -13.27
N VAL A 398 2.41 -24.30 -12.03
CA VAL A 398 2.93 -25.10 -10.92
C VAL A 398 2.67 -26.61 -11.15
N ALA A 399 1.44 -26.98 -11.55
CA ALA A 399 1.08 -28.37 -11.82
C ALA A 399 1.92 -29.01 -12.94
N GLN A 400 2.29 -28.22 -13.95
CA GLN A 400 3.11 -28.64 -15.09
C GLN A 400 4.61 -28.64 -14.81
N GLY A 401 5.03 -28.08 -13.65
CA GLY A 401 6.44 -27.95 -13.28
C GLY A 401 7.20 -26.88 -14.07
N GLU A 402 6.50 -25.97 -14.74
CA GLU A 402 7.09 -24.79 -15.40
C GLU A 402 7.57 -23.76 -14.38
N VAL A 403 6.96 -23.75 -13.19
CA VAL A 403 7.34 -22.99 -12.01
C VAL A 403 7.80 -23.96 -10.93
N LYS A 404 8.91 -23.66 -10.27
CA LYS A 404 9.65 -24.60 -9.40
C LYS A 404 9.00 -24.85 -8.02
N ALA A 405 8.13 -23.95 -7.58
CA ALA A 405 7.47 -24.01 -6.28
C ALA A 405 6.11 -23.30 -6.34
N PRO A 406 5.24 -23.47 -5.32
CA PRO A 406 3.97 -22.74 -5.27
C PRO A 406 4.14 -21.22 -5.39
N ILE A 407 3.15 -20.58 -6.00
CA ILE A 407 3.03 -19.12 -6.07
C ILE A 407 2.02 -18.66 -5.03
N VAL A 408 2.41 -17.69 -4.21
CA VAL A 408 1.50 -17.00 -3.28
C VAL A 408 0.90 -15.81 -4.00
N LEU A 409 -0.43 -15.70 -3.98
CA LEU A 409 -1.19 -14.63 -4.60
C LEU A 409 -1.95 -13.86 -3.52
N GLY A 410 -1.96 -12.55 -3.63
CA GLY A 410 -2.72 -11.69 -2.74
C GLY A 410 -2.97 -10.35 -3.39
N ARG A 411 -3.41 -9.40 -2.59
CA ARG A 411 -3.59 -8.02 -3.04
C ARG A 411 -3.31 -7.07 -1.90
N ASP A 412 -3.21 -5.79 -2.19
CA ASP A 412 -3.12 -4.78 -1.15
C ASP A 412 -4.41 -4.77 -0.31
N HIS A 413 -4.29 -4.48 0.99
CA HIS A 413 -5.45 -4.26 1.84
C HIS A 413 -6.26 -3.02 1.42
N LEU A 414 -5.67 -2.15 0.62
CA LEU A 414 -6.27 -0.94 0.07
C LEU A 414 -6.97 -1.20 -1.27
N ASP A 415 -7.41 -2.41 -1.51
CA ASP A 415 -8.12 -2.82 -2.72
C ASP A 415 -9.57 -2.29 -2.74
N CYS A 416 -10.18 -2.32 -3.91
CA CYS A 416 -11.45 -1.68 -4.23
C CYS A 416 -12.64 -2.05 -3.32
N GLY A 417 -12.65 -3.24 -2.70
CA GLY A 417 -13.77 -3.73 -1.88
C GLY A 417 -13.41 -4.02 -0.42
N SER A 418 -12.16 -3.83 -0.03
CA SER A 418 -11.62 -4.37 1.22
C SER A 418 -11.36 -3.36 2.33
N VAL A 419 -11.73 -2.10 2.14
CA VAL A 419 -11.34 -1.03 3.05
C VAL A 419 -12.46 -0.03 3.30
N ALA A 420 -12.51 0.52 4.50
CA ALA A 420 -13.20 1.76 4.82
C ALA A 420 -12.18 2.73 5.42
N SER A 421 -11.87 3.80 4.70
CA SER A 421 -10.85 4.77 5.04
C SER A 421 -11.23 6.14 4.45
N PRO A 422 -11.97 6.98 5.22
CA PRO A 422 -12.53 8.24 4.72
C PRO A 422 -11.49 9.26 4.25
N TYR A 423 -10.25 9.15 4.72
CA TYR A 423 -9.17 10.05 4.32
C TYR A 423 -8.29 9.48 3.19
N ARG A 424 -8.68 8.32 2.60
CA ARG A 424 -7.86 7.66 1.58
C ARG A 424 -8.71 6.93 0.52
N GLU A 425 -8.94 5.62 0.67
CA GLU A 425 -9.55 4.78 -0.37
C GLU A 425 -11.04 5.06 -0.55
N THR A 426 -11.73 5.43 0.52
CA THR A 426 -13.17 5.71 0.48
C THR A 426 -13.50 7.19 0.63
N GLU A 427 -12.50 8.06 0.47
CA GLU A 427 -12.70 9.51 0.43
C GLU A 427 -13.66 9.91 -0.70
N GLY A 428 -14.73 10.63 -0.36
CA GLY A 428 -15.66 11.18 -1.33
C GLY A 428 -16.46 10.13 -2.10
N MET A 429 -16.97 9.10 -1.44
CA MET A 429 -17.93 8.18 -2.04
C MET A 429 -19.17 8.93 -2.51
N ALA A 430 -19.71 8.54 -3.66
CA ALA A 430 -20.81 9.27 -4.32
C ALA A 430 -22.08 9.38 -3.45
N ASP A 431 -22.29 8.44 -2.55
CA ASP A 431 -23.43 8.38 -1.62
C ASP A 431 -23.08 8.86 -0.18
N GLY A 432 -21.83 9.25 0.07
CA GLY A 432 -21.35 9.64 1.39
C GLY A 432 -21.05 8.47 2.34
N SER A 433 -20.93 7.24 1.83
CA SER A 433 -20.67 6.03 2.62
C SER A 433 -19.19 5.83 3.01
N ASP A 434 -18.40 6.89 3.06
CA ASP A 434 -16.94 6.86 3.25
C ASP A 434 -16.51 6.04 4.47
N ALA A 435 -17.25 6.15 5.57
CA ALA A 435 -16.90 5.57 6.86
C ALA A 435 -17.60 4.22 7.16
N ILE A 436 -18.33 3.64 6.20
CA ILE A 436 -19.06 2.39 6.44
C ILE A 436 -18.10 1.20 6.45
N ALA A 437 -17.84 0.67 7.65
CA ALA A 437 -16.89 -0.43 7.84
C ALA A 437 -17.47 -1.84 7.59
N ASP A 438 -18.77 -1.96 7.31
CA ASP A 438 -19.38 -3.24 6.95
C ASP A 438 -18.72 -3.86 5.70
N TRP A 439 -18.29 -3.03 4.75
CA TRP A 439 -17.68 -3.48 3.50
C TRP A 439 -16.42 -4.31 3.69
N PRO A 440 -15.38 -3.87 4.40
CA PRO A 440 -14.21 -4.72 4.66
C PRO A 440 -14.54 -5.94 5.50
N LEU A 441 -15.52 -5.90 6.40
CA LEU A 441 -15.95 -7.07 7.16
C LEU A 441 -16.62 -8.10 6.25
N LEU A 442 -17.54 -7.68 5.38
CA LEU A 442 -18.17 -8.55 4.37
C LEU A 442 -17.13 -9.12 3.39
N ASN A 443 -16.12 -8.31 3.00
CA ASN A 443 -15.02 -8.78 2.17
C ASN A 443 -14.24 -9.91 2.86
N ALA A 444 -13.87 -9.77 4.13
CA ALA A 444 -13.20 -10.82 4.88
C ALA A 444 -14.05 -12.08 5.01
N LEU A 445 -15.34 -11.92 5.30
CA LEU A 445 -16.28 -13.04 5.45
C LEU A 445 -16.45 -13.82 4.14
N VAL A 446 -16.63 -13.13 3.00
CA VAL A 446 -16.80 -13.82 1.72
C VAL A 446 -15.50 -14.49 1.27
N ASN A 447 -14.34 -13.91 1.52
CA ASN A 447 -13.06 -14.53 1.24
C ASN A 447 -12.82 -15.78 2.09
N THR A 448 -13.23 -15.76 3.36
CA THR A 448 -13.22 -16.93 4.24
C THR A 448 -14.14 -18.03 3.70
N ALA A 449 -15.36 -17.68 3.32
CA ALA A 449 -16.34 -18.62 2.75
C ALA A 449 -15.91 -19.17 1.37
N SER A 450 -15.11 -18.42 0.61
CA SER A 450 -14.61 -18.81 -0.71
C SER A 450 -13.39 -19.74 -0.65
N GLY A 451 -12.73 -19.86 0.51
CA GLY A 451 -11.60 -20.77 0.71
C GLY A 451 -10.22 -20.12 0.53
N ALA A 452 -10.08 -18.84 0.80
CA ALA A 452 -8.75 -18.19 0.85
C ALA A 452 -7.80 -18.94 1.80
N SER A 453 -6.51 -18.95 1.51
CA SER A 453 -5.51 -19.65 2.33
C SER A 453 -5.32 -19.01 3.70
N TRP A 454 -5.32 -17.67 3.75
CA TRP A 454 -5.51 -16.92 5.00
C TRP A 454 -6.21 -15.59 4.77
N VAL A 455 -6.95 -15.15 5.80
CA VAL A 455 -7.74 -13.93 5.79
C VAL A 455 -7.43 -13.11 7.03
N SER A 456 -7.44 -11.80 6.89
CA SER A 456 -7.12 -10.89 7.99
C SER A 456 -8.04 -9.67 8.02
N ILE A 457 -8.30 -9.16 9.23
CA ILE A 457 -8.98 -7.88 9.47
C ILE A 457 -8.07 -7.01 10.33
N HIS A 458 -7.90 -5.77 9.92
CA HIS A 458 -7.01 -4.82 10.57
C HIS A 458 -7.69 -3.49 10.81
N HIS A 459 -7.18 -2.77 11.79
CA HIS A 459 -7.58 -1.41 12.11
C HIS A 459 -6.37 -0.48 12.03
N GLY A 460 -6.58 0.71 11.51
CA GLY A 460 -5.64 1.83 11.59
C GLY A 460 -4.54 1.87 10.54
N GLY A 461 -4.45 0.89 9.64
CA GLY A 461 -3.38 0.84 8.63
C GLY A 461 -3.40 1.99 7.64
N GLY A 462 -2.23 2.56 7.36
CA GLY A 462 -2.01 3.60 6.36
C GLY A 462 -2.36 5.02 6.81
N VAL A 463 -3.45 5.20 7.53
CA VAL A 463 -3.96 6.51 8.00
C VAL A 463 -4.02 6.65 9.53
N GLY A 464 -3.70 5.59 10.26
CA GLY A 464 -3.63 5.60 11.73
C GLY A 464 -4.86 5.02 12.45
N ILE A 465 -4.69 4.75 13.74
CA ILE A 465 -5.72 4.20 14.61
C ILE A 465 -6.95 5.12 14.64
N GLY A 466 -8.15 4.53 14.56
CA GLY A 466 -9.43 5.24 14.52
C GLY A 466 -9.90 5.69 13.14
N ARG A 467 -9.09 5.49 12.08
CA ARG A 467 -9.35 6.09 10.77
C ARG A 467 -9.54 5.12 9.63
N SER A 468 -9.31 3.83 9.83
CA SER A 468 -9.57 2.81 8.81
C SER A 468 -9.83 1.43 9.40
N ILE A 469 -10.66 0.66 8.69
CA ILE A 469 -10.79 -0.80 8.83
C ILE A 469 -10.54 -1.40 7.45
N HIS A 470 -9.76 -2.45 7.38
CA HIS A 470 -9.44 -3.10 6.11
C HIS A 470 -9.24 -4.60 6.27
N ALA A 471 -9.45 -5.33 5.18
CA ALA A 471 -9.32 -6.77 5.11
C ALA A 471 -8.23 -7.20 4.12
N GLY A 472 -7.52 -8.26 4.46
CA GLY A 472 -6.56 -8.94 3.61
C GLY A 472 -7.03 -10.34 3.27
N GLN A 473 -6.69 -10.81 2.07
CA GLN A 473 -6.82 -12.20 1.67
C GLN A 473 -5.58 -12.66 0.91
N VAL A 474 -5.24 -13.93 1.05
CA VAL A 474 -4.13 -14.56 0.34
C VAL A 474 -4.52 -15.97 -0.09
N CYS A 475 -4.13 -16.32 -1.31
CA CYS A 475 -4.29 -17.65 -1.90
C CYS A 475 -2.94 -18.25 -2.25
N VAL A 476 -2.92 -19.55 -2.44
CA VAL A 476 -1.72 -20.29 -2.88
C VAL A 476 -2.08 -21.12 -4.11
N ALA A 477 -1.36 -20.90 -5.18
CA ALA A 477 -1.36 -21.76 -6.36
C ALA A 477 -0.29 -22.85 -6.14
N ASP A 478 -0.72 -24.05 -5.77
CA ASP A 478 0.17 -25.17 -5.44
C ASP A 478 0.12 -26.31 -6.47
N GLY A 479 -0.61 -26.10 -7.56
CA GLY A 479 -0.79 -27.06 -8.65
C GLY A 479 -1.91 -28.08 -8.42
N THR A 480 -2.60 -28.05 -7.28
CA THR A 480 -3.66 -29.02 -6.98
C THR A 480 -5.03 -28.61 -7.56
N PRO A 481 -5.93 -29.58 -7.81
CA PRO A 481 -7.32 -29.27 -8.19
C PRO A 481 -8.09 -28.50 -7.12
N LEU A 482 -7.80 -28.73 -5.84
CA LEU A 482 -8.42 -27.98 -4.73
C LEU A 482 -7.98 -26.51 -4.75
N ALA A 483 -6.69 -26.24 -4.98
CA ALA A 483 -6.19 -24.88 -5.13
C ALA A 483 -6.85 -24.16 -6.30
N ALA A 484 -7.01 -24.82 -7.46
CA ALA A 484 -7.70 -24.24 -8.62
C ALA A 484 -9.12 -23.78 -8.27
N GLN A 485 -9.91 -24.61 -7.60
CA GLN A 485 -11.28 -24.26 -7.21
C GLN A 485 -11.33 -23.11 -6.20
N LYS A 486 -10.39 -23.06 -5.24
CA LYS A 486 -10.28 -21.96 -4.27
C LYS A 486 -9.88 -20.64 -4.94
N LEU A 487 -8.88 -20.69 -5.83
CA LEU A 487 -8.40 -19.55 -6.61
C LEU A 487 -9.53 -18.95 -7.47
N GLU A 488 -10.28 -19.78 -8.19
CA GLU A 488 -11.40 -19.33 -9.00
C GLU A 488 -12.41 -18.55 -8.15
N ARG A 489 -12.85 -19.09 -7.01
CA ARG A 489 -13.85 -18.46 -6.15
C ARG A 489 -13.35 -17.20 -5.48
N VAL A 490 -12.19 -17.26 -4.84
CA VAL A 490 -11.64 -16.12 -4.09
C VAL A 490 -11.31 -14.98 -5.02
N LEU A 491 -10.62 -15.26 -6.14
CA LEU A 491 -10.16 -14.22 -7.06
C LEU A 491 -11.28 -13.66 -7.96
N THR A 492 -12.46 -14.30 -7.95
CA THR A 492 -13.70 -13.72 -8.49
C THR A 492 -14.42 -12.88 -7.43
N ASN A 493 -14.66 -13.45 -6.24
CA ASN A 493 -15.51 -12.83 -5.23
C ASN A 493 -14.84 -11.60 -4.59
N ASP A 494 -13.54 -11.65 -4.35
CA ASP A 494 -12.79 -10.55 -3.73
C ASP A 494 -12.88 -9.24 -4.52
N PRO A 495 -12.48 -9.16 -5.82
CA PRO A 495 -12.69 -7.95 -6.61
C PRO A 495 -14.18 -7.67 -6.87
N GLY A 496 -15.03 -8.68 -6.85
CA GLY A 496 -16.50 -8.54 -6.95
C GLY A 496 -17.07 -7.68 -5.82
N THR A 497 -16.53 -7.75 -4.61
CA THR A 497 -16.95 -6.87 -3.50
C THR A 497 -16.67 -5.40 -3.81
N GLY A 498 -15.61 -5.11 -4.56
CA GLY A 498 -15.35 -3.75 -5.04
C GLY A 498 -16.38 -3.27 -6.03
N VAL A 499 -16.76 -4.10 -7.00
CA VAL A 499 -17.81 -3.77 -7.98
C VAL A 499 -19.13 -3.50 -7.27
N ILE A 500 -19.62 -4.42 -6.43
CA ILE A 500 -20.92 -4.26 -5.75
C ILE A 500 -20.95 -3.04 -4.83
N ARG A 501 -19.88 -2.74 -4.12
CA ARG A 501 -19.78 -1.54 -3.28
C ARG A 501 -19.95 -0.25 -4.09
N HIS A 502 -19.31 -0.17 -5.26
CA HIS A 502 -19.42 1.01 -6.13
C HIS A 502 -20.74 1.06 -6.87
N VAL A 503 -21.37 -0.10 -7.15
CA VAL A 503 -22.75 -0.17 -7.63
C VAL A 503 -23.71 0.39 -6.59
N ASP A 504 -23.58 -0.04 -5.34
CA ASP A 504 -24.41 0.41 -4.21
C ASP A 504 -24.27 1.92 -3.99
N ALA A 505 -23.04 2.43 -4.06
CA ALA A 505 -22.76 3.86 -3.97
C ALA A 505 -23.21 4.69 -5.19
N GLY A 506 -23.77 4.06 -6.22
CA GLY A 506 -24.41 4.75 -7.34
C GLY A 506 -23.53 5.03 -8.55
N TYR A 507 -22.27 4.55 -8.61
CA TYR A 507 -21.38 4.80 -9.75
C TYR A 507 -21.85 4.08 -11.02
N ASP A 508 -22.09 4.84 -12.09
CA ASP A 508 -22.60 4.29 -13.37
C ASP A 508 -21.61 3.30 -14.01
N ARG A 509 -20.31 3.59 -13.96
CA ARG A 509 -19.29 2.66 -14.45
C ARG A 509 -19.35 1.30 -13.76
N ALA A 510 -19.57 1.26 -12.46
CA ALA A 510 -19.71 0.00 -11.71
C ALA A 510 -20.97 -0.77 -12.10
N LYS A 511 -22.07 -0.06 -12.36
CA LYS A 511 -23.33 -0.66 -12.85
C LYS A 511 -23.15 -1.27 -14.25
N GLU A 512 -22.41 -0.60 -15.13
CA GLU A 512 -22.05 -1.13 -16.46
C GLU A 512 -21.25 -2.42 -16.33
N VAL A 513 -20.17 -2.40 -15.55
CA VAL A 513 -19.29 -3.56 -15.31
C VAL A 513 -20.09 -4.72 -14.70
N ALA A 514 -20.96 -4.45 -13.74
CA ALA A 514 -21.82 -5.46 -13.13
C ALA A 514 -22.70 -6.16 -14.18
N ARG A 515 -23.33 -5.40 -15.09
CA ARG A 515 -24.14 -5.95 -16.18
C ARG A 515 -23.30 -6.72 -17.20
N GLU A 516 -22.20 -6.13 -17.69
CA GLU A 516 -21.32 -6.73 -18.69
C GLU A 516 -20.71 -8.05 -18.24
N ARG A 517 -20.39 -8.16 -16.94
CA ARG A 517 -19.66 -9.30 -16.36
C ARG A 517 -20.53 -10.20 -15.48
N GLY A 518 -21.84 -9.97 -15.44
CA GLY A 518 -22.82 -10.83 -14.75
C GLY A 518 -22.71 -10.79 -13.22
N VAL A 519 -22.27 -9.68 -12.64
CA VAL A 519 -22.26 -9.48 -11.18
C VAL A 519 -23.71 -9.26 -10.71
N ARG A 520 -24.20 -10.14 -9.84
CA ARG A 520 -25.57 -10.04 -9.35
C ARG A 520 -25.70 -8.97 -8.28
N THR A 521 -26.57 -8.00 -8.52
CA THR A 521 -26.89 -6.88 -7.62
C THR A 521 -28.42 -6.84 -7.38
N PRO A 522 -28.94 -7.55 -6.38
CA PRO A 522 -30.38 -7.84 -6.23
C PRO A 522 -31.29 -6.61 -6.25
N VAL A 523 -30.89 -5.50 -5.61
CA VAL A 523 -31.69 -4.27 -5.57
C VAL A 523 -31.88 -3.70 -6.97
N GLN A 524 -30.87 -3.76 -7.84
CA GLN A 524 -30.95 -3.23 -9.20
C GLN A 524 -31.69 -4.16 -10.16
N GLU A 525 -31.61 -5.49 -9.92
CA GLU A 525 -32.35 -6.48 -10.71
C GLU A 525 -33.87 -6.34 -10.53
N HIS A 526 -34.34 -5.86 -9.37
CA HIS A 526 -35.76 -5.63 -9.08
C HIS A 526 -36.33 -4.32 -9.63
N HIS A 527 -35.47 -3.41 -10.09
CA HIS A 527 -35.88 -2.12 -10.65
C HIS A 527 -35.76 -2.04 -12.19
N GLN A 528 -35.40 -3.14 -12.85
CA GLN A 528 -35.43 -3.36 -14.31
C GLN A 528 -36.68 -4.14 -14.70
#